data_51acf307c225529510e69e2e4a06c02e
#
_entry.id   51acf307c225529510e69e2e4a06c02e
#
_cell.length_a   1.000
_cell.length_b   1.000
_cell.length_c   1.000
_cell.angle_alpha   90.00
_cell.angle_beta   90.00
_cell.angle_gamma   90.00
#
_symmetry.space_group_name_H-M   'P 1'
#
loop_
_entity.id
_entity.type
_entity.pdbx_description
1 polymer ?
#
loop_
_entity_poly.entity_id
_entity_poly.type
_entity_poly.pdbx_seq_one_letter_code
_entity_poly.pdbx_strand_id
1 'polypeptide(L)'
;WTIKGFIDVFKNIYTVSADTKIVSKILEIHLFPKLLEFARKNKYRIVLAEQQNYYPDLSFVDSKDDRIKFALDLKTTYRLPDNPEFCNGFTLGSHGEYFINRKSNKNIQFPYDEYLGHFCLGIIYSRSASEQIDETKIFGLKQLKSIVSVIGGFEFFVREKWEIASDYQGSSNTANI
;
A
#
# COMPACT_ATOMS: atom_id res chain seq x y z
N TRP A 1 14.64 -1.24 5.45
CA TRP A 1 13.67 -0.18 5.82
C TRP A 1 13.34 -0.26 7.30
N THR A 2 13.21 0.91 7.93
CA THR A 2 12.77 1.03 9.33
C THR A 2 11.83 2.21 9.45
N ILE A 3 10.75 2.06 10.18
CA ILE A 3 9.83 3.14 10.53
C ILE A 3 9.89 3.31 12.04
N LYS A 4 10.35 4.47 12.48
CA LYS A 4 10.55 4.77 13.90
C LYS A 4 9.60 5.85 14.43
N GLY A 5 9.06 6.67 13.52
CA GLY A 5 8.23 7.80 13.88
C GLY A 5 8.32 8.92 12.85
N PHE A 6 7.87 10.09 13.23
CA PHE A 6 8.02 11.32 12.46
C PHE A 6 8.79 12.38 13.25
N ILE A 7 9.37 13.33 12.54
CA ILE A 7 10.17 14.41 13.10
C ILE A 7 9.45 15.73 12.85
N ASP A 8 9.30 16.55 13.91
CA ASP A 8 8.75 17.90 13.79
C ASP A 8 9.83 18.92 13.40
N VAL A 9 9.43 20.17 13.19
CA VAL A 9 10.33 21.29 12.84
C VAL A 9 11.34 21.63 13.95
N PHE A 10 11.07 21.23 15.18
CA PHE A 10 11.95 21.41 16.34
C PHE A 10 12.92 20.25 16.55
N LYS A 11 12.91 19.27 15.63
CA LYS A 11 13.73 18.06 15.66
C LYS A 11 13.37 17.08 16.81
N ASN A 12 12.13 17.14 17.27
CA ASN A 12 11.58 16.13 18.15
C ASN A 12 11.08 14.95 17.33
N ILE A 13 11.27 13.74 17.83
CA ILE A 13 10.83 12.50 17.20
C ILE A 13 9.68 11.95 18.03
N TYR A 14 8.55 11.75 17.36
CA TYR A 14 7.36 11.13 17.91
C TYR A 14 7.25 9.73 17.33
N THR A 15 7.21 8.71 18.17
CA THR A 15 6.99 7.35 17.71
C THR A 15 5.56 7.17 17.19
N VAL A 16 5.36 6.23 16.31
CA VAL A 16 4.06 5.88 15.76
C VAL A 16 3.69 4.47 16.19
N SER A 17 2.40 4.19 16.28
CA SER A 17 1.93 2.83 16.51
C SER A 17 2.15 1.94 15.28
N ALA A 18 2.08 0.63 15.49
CA ALA A 18 2.03 -0.36 14.40
C ALA A 18 0.62 -0.46 13.78
N ASP A 19 -0.19 0.62 13.88
CA ASP A 19 -1.50 0.70 13.23
C ASP A 19 -1.37 0.54 11.71
N THR A 20 -2.20 -0.31 11.14
CA THR A 20 -2.11 -0.66 9.73
C THR A 20 -2.34 0.51 8.79
N LYS A 21 -3.21 1.47 9.14
CA LYS A 21 -3.49 2.63 8.30
C LYS A 21 -2.30 3.58 8.26
N ILE A 22 -1.68 3.81 9.43
CA ILE A 22 -0.48 4.66 9.53
C ILE A 22 0.68 4.02 8.76
N VAL A 23 0.94 2.75 9.02
CA VAL A 23 2.01 2.00 8.36
C VAL A 23 1.82 1.95 6.85
N SER A 24 0.61 1.62 6.40
CA SER A 24 0.25 1.59 4.98
C SER A 24 0.57 2.92 4.29
N LYS A 25 0.13 4.03 4.91
CA LYS A 25 0.34 5.37 4.32
C LYS A 25 1.80 5.78 4.29
N ILE A 26 2.57 5.44 5.32
CA ILE A 26 4.01 5.71 5.33
C ILE A 26 4.73 4.91 4.24
N LEU A 27 4.38 3.63 4.08
CA LEU A 27 4.96 2.77 3.03
C LEU A 27 4.63 3.28 1.63
N GLU A 28 3.39 3.69 1.40
CA GLU A 28 2.95 4.32 0.14
C GLU A 28 3.78 5.57 -0.18
N ILE A 29 3.92 6.49 0.78
CA ILE A 29 4.73 7.70 0.63
C ILE A 29 6.19 7.35 0.32
N HIS A 30 6.75 6.35 0.99
CA HIS A 30 8.13 5.93 0.81
C HIS A 30 8.39 5.26 -0.54
N LEU A 31 7.40 4.51 -1.05
CA LEU A 31 7.49 3.85 -2.37
C LEU A 31 7.32 4.81 -3.54
N PHE A 32 6.57 5.88 -3.37
CA PHE A 32 6.18 6.76 -4.46
C PHE A 32 7.37 7.28 -5.30
N PRO A 33 8.50 7.74 -4.72
CA PRO A 33 9.68 8.12 -5.51
C PRO A 33 10.24 6.98 -6.36
N LYS A 34 10.16 5.73 -5.88
CA LYS A 34 10.60 4.54 -6.63
C LYS A 34 9.67 4.23 -7.80
N LEU A 35 8.38 4.38 -7.59
CA LEU A 35 7.38 4.23 -8.65
C LEU A 35 7.53 5.31 -9.73
N LEU A 36 7.86 6.55 -9.34
CA LEU A 36 8.19 7.63 -10.28
C LEU A 36 9.46 7.34 -11.09
N GLU A 37 10.49 6.80 -10.45
CA GLU A 37 11.72 6.38 -11.13
C GLU A 37 11.43 5.27 -12.14
N PHE A 38 10.67 4.25 -11.73
CA PHE A 38 10.22 3.16 -12.61
C PHE A 38 9.43 3.69 -13.81
N ALA A 39 8.47 4.57 -13.58
CA ALA A 39 7.65 5.17 -14.63
C ALA A 39 8.53 5.90 -15.67
N ARG A 40 9.43 6.77 -15.21
CA ARG A 40 10.35 7.51 -16.07
C ARG A 40 11.23 6.59 -16.92
N LYS A 41 11.82 5.57 -16.28
CA LYS A 41 12.70 4.61 -16.95
C LYS A 41 11.98 3.84 -18.05
N ASN A 42 10.70 3.54 -17.85
CA ASN A 42 9.89 2.76 -18.78
C ASN A 42 8.99 3.61 -19.68
N LYS A 43 9.16 4.93 -19.69
CA LYS A 43 8.39 5.87 -20.52
C LYS A 43 6.89 5.91 -20.20
N TYR A 44 6.55 5.70 -18.93
CA TYR A 44 5.21 5.91 -18.42
C TYR A 44 5.11 7.26 -17.69
N ARG A 45 3.93 7.84 -17.69
CA ARG A 45 3.51 8.87 -16.73
C ARG A 45 2.65 8.23 -15.65
N ILE A 46 2.74 8.74 -14.45
CA ILE A 46 1.86 8.34 -13.35
C ILE A 46 0.64 9.25 -13.34
N VAL A 47 -0.54 8.65 -13.27
CA VAL A 47 -1.81 9.31 -13.02
C VAL A 47 -2.33 8.80 -11.68
N LEU A 48 -2.51 9.70 -10.73
CA LEU A 48 -3.08 9.38 -9.43
C LEU A 48 -4.60 9.42 -9.50
N ALA A 49 -5.25 8.69 -8.61
CA ALA A 49 -6.69 8.78 -8.45
C ALA A 49 -7.10 10.22 -8.07
N GLU A 50 -8.14 10.74 -8.70
CA GLU A 50 -8.65 12.09 -8.42
C GLU A 50 -9.28 12.20 -7.02
N GLN A 51 -9.79 11.09 -6.50
CA GLN A 51 -10.41 11.04 -5.17
C GLN A 51 -9.82 9.88 -4.37
N GLN A 52 -9.77 10.03 -3.06
CA GLN A 52 -9.15 9.07 -2.15
C GLN A 52 -9.74 7.66 -2.23
N ASN A 53 -11.00 7.53 -2.61
CA ASN A 53 -11.68 6.24 -2.72
C ASN A 53 -11.74 5.69 -4.16
N TYR A 54 -11.06 6.32 -5.10
CA TYR A 54 -11.00 5.85 -6.48
C TYR A 54 -9.95 4.75 -6.62
N TYR A 55 -10.28 3.79 -7.47
CA TYR A 55 -9.37 2.75 -7.93
C TYR A 55 -8.70 3.18 -9.25
N PRO A 56 -7.46 2.80 -9.50
CA PRO A 56 -6.46 2.24 -8.58
C PRO A 56 -5.76 3.34 -7.76
N ASP A 57 -4.87 2.97 -6.84
CA ASP A 57 -4.03 3.94 -6.13
C ASP A 57 -3.22 4.80 -7.09
N LEU A 58 -2.72 4.20 -8.18
CA LEU A 58 -2.09 4.91 -9.30
C LEU A 58 -2.22 4.14 -10.62
N SER A 59 -2.13 4.87 -11.73
CA SER A 59 -2.11 4.32 -13.08
C SER A 59 -0.79 4.66 -13.77
N PHE A 60 -0.15 3.67 -14.39
CA PHE A 60 0.91 3.92 -15.36
C PHE A 60 0.28 4.06 -16.74
N VAL A 61 0.51 5.19 -17.39
CA VAL A 61 0.02 5.47 -18.74
C VAL A 61 1.21 5.72 -19.64
N ASP A 62 1.28 5.06 -20.79
CA ASP A 62 2.37 5.26 -21.72
C ASP A 62 2.45 6.73 -22.16
N SER A 63 3.67 7.25 -22.30
CA SER A 63 3.89 8.66 -22.60
C SER A 63 3.55 9.06 -24.04
N LYS A 64 3.29 8.08 -24.93
CA LYS A 64 2.99 8.30 -26.35
C LYS A 64 1.62 7.78 -26.76
N ASP A 65 1.08 6.79 -26.05
CA ASP A 65 -0.20 6.18 -26.36
C ASP A 65 -1.04 5.98 -25.10
N ASP A 66 -2.02 6.86 -24.91
CA ASP A 66 -2.92 6.86 -23.75
C ASP A 66 -3.81 5.60 -23.66
N ARG A 67 -3.86 4.77 -24.70
CA ARG A 67 -4.56 3.47 -24.68
C ARG A 67 -3.77 2.41 -23.91
N ILE A 68 -2.46 2.59 -23.78
CA ILE A 68 -1.60 1.69 -23.01
C ILE A 68 -1.56 2.17 -21.58
N LYS A 69 -2.32 1.52 -20.73
CA LYS A 69 -2.38 1.86 -19.30
C LYS A 69 -2.45 0.62 -18.41
N PHE A 70 -1.85 0.70 -17.24
CA PHE A 70 -1.82 -0.34 -16.22
C PHE A 70 -2.24 0.23 -14.88
N ALA A 71 -3.10 -0.50 -14.19
CA ALA A 71 -3.52 -0.17 -12.84
C ALA A 71 -2.55 -0.76 -11.82
N LEU A 72 -2.16 0.01 -10.81
CA LEU A 72 -1.41 -0.48 -9.66
C LEU A 72 -2.13 -0.13 -8.36
N ASP A 73 -2.41 -1.17 -7.59
CA ASP A 73 -3.04 -1.11 -6.26
C ASP A 73 -2.00 -1.50 -5.21
N LEU A 74 -1.79 -0.65 -4.20
CA LEU A 74 -0.83 -0.89 -3.12
C LEU A 74 -1.55 -1.59 -1.97
N LYS A 75 -1.08 -2.75 -1.59
CA LYS A 75 -1.64 -3.51 -0.46
C LYS A 75 -0.58 -3.82 0.56
N THR A 76 -0.90 -3.60 1.80
CA THR A 76 0.00 -3.91 2.91
C THR A 76 -0.67 -4.84 3.90
N THR A 77 0.08 -5.78 4.43
CA THR A 77 -0.38 -6.66 5.50
C THR A 77 0.80 -7.05 6.40
N TYR A 78 0.49 -7.71 7.49
CA TYR A 78 1.49 -8.12 8.48
C TYR A 78 1.43 -9.61 8.74
N ARG A 79 2.58 -10.16 9.14
CA ARG A 79 2.71 -11.54 9.59
C ARG A 79 2.00 -11.72 10.92
N LEU A 80 1.35 -12.87 11.08
CA LEU A 80 0.70 -13.19 12.34
C LEU A 80 1.77 -13.44 13.41
N PRO A 81 1.67 -12.82 14.61
CA PRO A 81 2.69 -12.98 15.66
C PRO A 81 2.88 -14.45 16.10
N ASP A 82 1.77 -15.20 16.20
CA ASP A 82 1.78 -16.58 16.66
C ASP A 82 2.14 -17.59 15.55
N ASN A 83 2.12 -17.15 14.30
CA ASN A 83 2.48 -17.97 13.15
C ASN A 83 3.08 -17.10 12.02
N PRO A 84 4.38 -16.75 12.11
CA PRO A 84 5.01 -15.83 11.18
C PRO A 84 5.10 -16.28 9.72
N GLU A 85 4.84 -17.54 9.43
CA GLU A 85 4.73 -18.04 8.05
C GLU A 85 3.44 -17.60 7.37
N PHE A 86 2.45 -17.19 8.15
CA PHE A 86 1.18 -16.68 7.66
C PHE A 86 1.05 -15.17 7.86
N CYS A 87 0.28 -14.54 7.01
CA CYS A 87 -0.05 -13.13 7.14
C CYS A 87 -1.56 -12.94 7.27
N ASN A 88 -1.94 -11.78 7.80
CA ASN A 88 -3.31 -11.32 7.73
C ASN A 88 -3.68 -11.10 6.25
N GLY A 89 -4.90 -11.45 5.86
CA GLY A 89 -5.33 -11.37 4.46
C GLY A 89 -5.34 -9.92 3.92
N PHE A 90 -5.32 -9.80 2.61
CA PHE A 90 -5.57 -8.54 1.91
C PHE A 90 -7.06 -8.38 1.65
N THR A 91 -7.56 -7.15 1.74
CA THR A 91 -8.92 -6.81 1.29
C THR A 91 -8.86 -6.15 -0.08
N LEU A 92 -9.59 -6.70 -1.04
CA LEU A 92 -9.75 -6.07 -2.36
C LEU A 92 -10.75 -4.91 -2.34
N GLY A 93 -11.53 -4.80 -1.26
CA GLY A 93 -12.54 -3.78 -1.09
C GLY A 93 -13.73 -3.96 -2.05
N SER A 94 -14.55 -2.90 -2.17
CA SER A 94 -15.68 -2.86 -3.12
C SER A 94 -15.24 -3.00 -4.59
N HIS A 95 -13.97 -3.02 -4.87
CA HIS A 95 -13.40 -3.13 -6.21
C HIS A 95 -13.50 -4.54 -6.79
N GLY A 96 -13.94 -5.52 -6.03
CA GLY A 96 -14.34 -6.83 -6.55
C GLY A 96 -15.45 -6.78 -7.59
N GLU A 97 -16.34 -5.77 -7.55
CA GLU A 97 -17.37 -5.55 -8.55
C GLU A 97 -16.81 -5.41 -9.98
N TYR A 98 -15.59 -4.87 -10.13
CA TYR A 98 -14.99 -4.69 -11.46
C TYR A 98 -14.61 -5.99 -12.16
N PHE A 99 -14.45 -7.09 -11.44
CA PHE A 99 -14.27 -8.40 -12.05
C PHE A 99 -15.53 -8.86 -12.78
N ILE A 100 -16.70 -8.44 -12.30
CA ILE A 100 -18.01 -8.78 -12.87
C ILE A 100 -18.41 -7.72 -13.89
N ASN A 101 -18.37 -6.44 -13.50
CA ASN A 101 -18.77 -5.31 -14.34
C ASN A 101 -17.55 -4.52 -14.80
N ARG A 102 -16.88 -5.02 -15.82
CA ARG A 102 -15.66 -4.45 -16.37
C ARG A 102 -15.81 -3.06 -17.01
N LYS A 103 -17.02 -2.67 -17.34
CA LYS A 103 -17.32 -1.35 -17.92
C LYS A 103 -17.72 -0.32 -16.87
N SER A 104 -17.72 -0.69 -15.60
CA SER A 104 -18.00 0.25 -14.51
C SER A 104 -17.01 1.41 -14.52
N ASN A 105 -17.54 2.62 -14.42
CA ASN A 105 -16.78 3.86 -14.24
C ASN A 105 -17.00 4.47 -12.86
N LYS A 106 -17.63 3.74 -11.94
CA LYS A 106 -17.93 4.19 -10.59
C LYS A 106 -16.71 4.09 -9.70
N ASN A 107 -16.25 5.20 -9.15
CA ASN A 107 -15.09 5.25 -8.24
C ASN A 107 -13.81 4.66 -8.85
N ILE A 108 -13.56 4.92 -10.11
CA ILE A 108 -12.40 4.46 -10.85
C ILE A 108 -11.83 5.57 -11.72
N GLN A 109 -10.51 5.64 -11.83
CA GLN A 109 -9.81 6.69 -12.58
C GLN A 109 -10.04 6.60 -14.09
N PHE A 110 -10.00 5.40 -14.63
CA PHE A 110 -10.38 5.07 -16.00
C PHE A 110 -11.27 3.84 -15.96
N PRO A 111 -12.18 3.62 -16.93
CA PRO A 111 -12.96 2.38 -17.02
C PRO A 111 -12.07 1.14 -16.86
N TYR A 112 -12.57 0.15 -16.14
CA TYR A 112 -11.76 -1.02 -15.76
C TYR A 112 -11.23 -1.78 -16.98
N ASP A 113 -12.03 -1.89 -18.05
CA ASP A 113 -11.67 -2.58 -19.29
C ASP A 113 -10.70 -1.79 -20.19
N GLU A 114 -10.43 -0.53 -19.88
CA GLU A 114 -9.40 0.25 -20.58
C GLU A 114 -7.98 -0.05 -20.10
N TYR A 115 -7.83 -0.68 -18.94
CA TYR A 115 -6.50 -1.09 -18.47
C TYR A 115 -6.08 -2.39 -19.13
N LEU A 116 -4.83 -2.46 -19.62
CA LEU A 116 -4.24 -3.68 -20.18
C LEU A 116 -3.88 -4.71 -19.08
N GLY A 117 -3.73 -4.27 -17.86
CA GLY A 117 -3.46 -5.12 -16.70
C GLY A 117 -3.72 -4.41 -15.38
N HIS A 118 -4.11 -5.18 -14.39
CA HIS A 118 -4.39 -4.73 -13.04
C HIS A 118 -3.45 -5.45 -12.07
N PHE A 119 -2.51 -4.72 -11.51
CA PHE A 119 -1.47 -5.27 -10.64
C PHE A 119 -1.68 -4.86 -9.20
N CYS A 120 -1.29 -5.74 -8.30
CA CYS A 120 -1.17 -5.46 -6.88
C CYS A 120 0.31 -5.49 -6.50
N LEU A 121 0.83 -4.39 -5.95
CA LEU A 121 2.10 -4.38 -5.24
C LEU A 121 1.82 -4.64 -3.77
N GLY A 122 2.07 -5.86 -3.34
CA GLY A 122 1.87 -6.30 -1.98
C GLY A 122 3.12 -6.14 -1.13
N ILE A 123 2.93 -5.71 0.10
CA ILE A 123 3.98 -5.56 1.11
C ILE A 123 3.56 -6.31 2.36
N ILE A 124 4.33 -7.34 2.70
CA ILE A 124 4.15 -8.08 3.94
C ILE A 124 5.25 -7.65 4.91
N TYR A 125 4.90 -7.37 6.16
CA TYR A 125 5.86 -6.95 7.18
C TYR A 125 5.58 -7.63 8.52
N SER A 126 6.59 -7.66 9.39
CA SER A 126 6.44 -8.05 10.78
C SER A 126 6.26 -6.82 11.65
N ARG A 127 5.40 -6.89 12.65
CA ARG A 127 5.24 -5.85 13.67
C ARG A 127 6.22 -6.07 14.81
N SER A 128 6.80 -5.00 15.34
CA SER A 128 7.51 -5.06 16.61
C SER A 128 6.53 -5.22 17.77
N ALA A 129 6.96 -5.86 18.85
CA ALA A 129 6.13 -6.02 20.02
C ALA A 129 5.74 -4.65 20.59
N SER A 130 4.46 -4.45 20.90
CA SER A 130 3.91 -3.18 21.41
C SER A 130 4.61 -2.71 22.70
N GLU A 131 5.04 -3.64 23.55
CA GLU A 131 5.76 -3.34 24.80
C GLU A 131 7.12 -2.63 24.60
N GLN A 132 7.66 -2.69 23.37
CA GLN A 132 8.92 -2.03 23.01
C GLN A 132 8.75 -0.61 22.50
N ILE A 133 7.50 -0.18 22.29
CA ILE A 133 7.16 1.11 21.66
C ILE A 133 6.42 1.96 22.66
N ASP A 134 7.08 3.03 23.10
CA ASP A 134 6.46 4.05 23.97
C ASP A 134 5.97 5.22 23.09
N GLU A 135 4.69 5.21 22.77
CA GLU A 135 4.05 6.23 21.91
C GLU A 135 3.88 7.58 22.63
N THR A 136 4.08 7.62 23.94
CA THR A 136 3.91 8.85 24.74
C THR A 136 5.20 9.64 24.87
N LYS A 137 6.33 9.02 24.55
CA LYS A 137 7.66 9.60 24.72
C LYS A 137 8.10 10.42 23.51
N ILE A 138 8.62 11.61 23.81
CA ILE A 138 9.27 12.46 22.80
C ILE A 138 10.78 12.21 22.86
N PHE A 139 11.39 11.96 21.72
CA PHE A 139 12.83 11.70 21.60
C PHE A 139 13.51 12.83 20.82
N GLY A 140 14.74 13.12 21.17
CA GLY A 140 15.59 13.99 20.37
C GLY A 140 16.35 13.23 19.27
N LEU A 141 16.89 13.94 18.27
CA LEU A 141 17.66 13.32 17.16
C LEU A 141 18.82 12.43 17.61
N LYS A 142 19.48 12.76 18.72
CA LYS A 142 20.58 11.96 19.27
C LYS A 142 20.11 10.55 19.68
N GLN A 143 18.84 10.41 19.99
CA GLN A 143 18.22 9.16 20.42
C GLN A 143 17.64 8.32 19.25
N LEU A 144 17.72 8.81 18.01
CA LEU A 144 17.14 8.12 16.84
C LEU A 144 17.58 6.65 16.72
N LYS A 145 18.83 6.35 17.08
CA LYS A 145 19.34 4.97 17.02
C LYS A 145 18.73 4.05 18.07
N SER A 146 18.33 4.58 19.23
CA SER A 146 17.73 3.79 20.32
C SER A 146 16.23 3.55 20.14
N ILE A 147 15.57 4.28 19.25
CA ILE A 147 14.14 4.07 18.97
C ILE A 147 13.97 2.78 18.18
N VAL A 148 13.12 1.90 18.68
CA VAL A 148 12.78 0.65 18.01
C VAL A 148 11.92 0.96 16.77
N SER A 149 12.18 0.25 15.66
CA SER A 149 11.30 0.33 14.49
C SER A 149 9.98 -0.35 14.80
N VAL A 150 8.87 0.26 14.42
CA VAL A 150 7.53 -0.32 14.64
C VAL A 150 7.25 -1.52 13.73
N ILE A 151 7.99 -1.63 12.64
CA ILE A 151 7.87 -2.71 11.67
C ILE A 151 9.24 -3.10 11.08
N GLY A 152 9.32 -4.33 10.56
CA GLY A 152 10.51 -4.87 9.89
C GLY A 152 10.18 -6.12 9.09
N GLY A 153 11.21 -6.85 8.64
CA GLY A 153 11.02 -8.14 7.98
C GLY A 153 10.16 -8.06 6.71
N PHE A 154 10.46 -7.09 5.84
CA PHE A 154 9.65 -6.83 4.66
C PHE A 154 9.81 -7.89 3.58
N GLU A 155 8.68 -8.25 2.98
CA GLU A 155 8.59 -9.02 1.74
C GLU A 155 7.73 -8.24 0.75
N PHE A 156 8.15 -8.22 -0.51
CA PHE A 156 7.48 -7.50 -1.58
C PHE A 156 7.12 -8.49 -2.68
N PHE A 157 5.93 -8.34 -3.23
CA PHE A 157 5.53 -9.08 -4.42
C PHE A 157 4.71 -8.19 -5.35
N VAL A 158 4.73 -8.54 -6.64
CA VAL A 158 3.81 -8.00 -7.65
C VAL A 158 3.07 -9.18 -8.25
N ARG A 159 1.75 -9.09 -8.27
CA ARG A 159 0.86 -10.09 -8.87
C ARG A 159 -0.23 -9.40 -9.65
N GLU A 160 -0.78 -10.07 -10.63
CA GLU A 160 -2.05 -9.64 -11.21
C GLU A 160 -3.15 -9.71 -10.13
N LYS A 161 -4.06 -8.75 -10.14
CA LYS A 161 -5.05 -8.61 -9.06
C LYS A 161 -5.94 -9.83 -8.91
N TRP A 162 -6.26 -10.51 -9.99
CA TRP A 162 -7.05 -11.73 -9.97
C TRP A 162 -6.32 -12.92 -9.33
N GLU A 163 -4.99 -12.97 -9.37
CA GLU A 163 -4.20 -14.07 -8.75
C GLU A 163 -4.27 -14.05 -7.22
N ILE A 164 -4.54 -12.89 -6.63
CA ILE A 164 -4.66 -12.73 -5.17
C ILE A 164 -6.11 -12.57 -4.72
N ALA A 165 -7.06 -12.61 -5.65
CA ALA A 165 -8.47 -12.58 -5.34
C ALA A 165 -8.90 -13.89 -4.66
N SER A 166 -9.85 -13.79 -3.74
CA SER A 166 -10.45 -14.92 -3.03
C SER A 166 -11.96 -14.76 -3.03
N ASP A 167 -12.68 -15.86 -3.09
CA ASP A 167 -14.12 -15.94 -2.96
C ASP A 167 -14.61 -15.80 -1.51
N TYR A 168 -13.69 -15.76 -0.55
CA TYR A 168 -14.03 -15.45 0.84
C TYR A 168 -14.43 -13.99 1.01
N GLN A 169 -15.58 -13.80 1.65
CA GLN A 169 -16.07 -12.47 1.98
C GLN A 169 -15.14 -11.78 2.99
N GLY A 170 -14.68 -10.58 2.67
CA GLY A 170 -13.90 -9.74 3.59
C GLY A 170 -14.74 -9.19 4.74
N SER A 171 -14.16 -8.29 5.52
CA SER A 171 -14.89 -7.60 6.61
C SER A 171 -16.14 -6.90 6.08
N SER A 172 -17.17 -6.81 6.88
CA SER A 172 -18.60 -6.53 6.62
C SER A 172 -18.97 -5.41 5.62
N ASN A 173 -18.02 -4.61 5.15
CA ASN A 173 -18.24 -3.54 4.15
C ASN A 173 -17.52 -3.79 2.83
N THR A 174 -16.90 -4.94 2.65
CA THR A 174 -16.08 -5.22 1.45
C THR A 174 -16.42 -6.62 0.94
N ALA A 175 -17.01 -6.71 -0.25
CA ALA A 175 -17.07 -7.96 -0.98
C ALA A 175 -15.69 -8.23 -1.59
N ASN A 176 -15.03 -9.28 -1.15
CA ASN A 176 -13.96 -9.90 -1.92
C ASN A 176 -14.62 -10.92 -2.84
N ILE A 177 -14.31 -10.86 -4.09
CA ILE A 177 -14.70 -11.87 -5.07
C ILE A 177 -13.47 -12.73 -5.33
#